data_a8521d5937843a9d4cdc373246dfa666
#
_entry.id   a8521d5937843a9d4cdc373246dfa666
#
_cell.length_a   1.000
_cell.length_b   1.000
_cell.length_c   1.000
_cell.angle_alpha   90.00
_cell.angle_beta   90.00
_cell.angle_gamma   90.00
#
_symmetry.space_group_name_H-M   'P 1'
#
loop_
_entity.id
_entity.type
_entity.pdbx_description
1 polymer ?
#
loop_
_entity_poly.entity_id
_entity_poly.type
_entity_poly.pdbx_seq_one_letter_code
_entity_poly.pdbx_strand_id
1 'polypeptide(L)'
;SGTAEEVVALRPDIVLAGAHVSPSTLAALKRLKVPVQTFTVPESVAESIAQVRAIARAAGHPERGEALVRRIEAAVARARRVAAQE
;
A
#
# COMPACT_ATOMS: atom_id res chain seq x y z
N SER A 1 7.01 -14.82 -7.47
CA SER A 1 7.98 -15.39 -6.55
C SER A 1 8.64 -14.27 -5.77
N GLY A 2 8.70 -14.32 -4.51
CA GLY A 2 9.32 -13.30 -3.67
C GLY A 2 9.96 -13.95 -2.49
N THR A 3 11.04 -14.69 -2.71
CA THR A 3 11.79 -15.23 -1.59
C THR A 3 12.50 -14.09 -0.85
N ALA A 4 12.75 -14.29 0.44
CA ALA A 4 13.46 -13.31 1.23
C ALA A 4 14.84 -12.99 0.65
N GLU A 5 15.53 -13.99 0.10
CA GLU A 5 16.84 -13.80 -0.50
C GLU A 5 16.80 -12.89 -1.73
N GLU A 6 15.79 -13.08 -2.60
CA GLU A 6 15.61 -12.23 -3.77
C GLU A 6 15.34 -10.78 -3.37
N VAL A 7 14.51 -10.59 -2.35
CA VAL A 7 14.17 -9.25 -1.84
C VAL A 7 15.40 -8.57 -1.24
N VAL A 8 16.17 -9.29 -0.42
CA VAL A 8 17.37 -8.74 0.22
C VAL A 8 18.43 -8.38 -0.81
N ALA A 9 18.51 -9.13 -1.92
CA ALA A 9 19.46 -8.83 -3.00
C ALA A 9 19.21 -7.46 -3.64
N LEU A 10 17.99 -6.92 -3.55
CA LEU A 10 17.65 -5.60 -4.07
C LEU A 10 18.04 -4.46 -3.13
N ARG A 11 18.51 -4.78 -1.92
CA ARG A 11 18.88 -3.81 -0.89
C ARG A 11 17.81 -2.76 -0.61
N PRO A 12 16.57 -3.18 -0.28
CA PRO A 12 15.50 -2.22 -0.03
C PRO A 12 15.66 -1.50 1.30
N ASP A 13 15.18 -0.26 1.38
CA ASP A 13 15.08 0.47 2.65
C ASP A 13 13.87 0.00 3.45
N ILE A 14 12.80 -0.37 2.75
CA ILE A 14 11.57 -0.91 3.35
C ILE A 14 10.91 -1.83 2.33
N VAL A 15 10.21 -2.85 2.81
CA VAL A 15 9.42 -3.76 1.99
C VAL A 15 7.95 -3.56 2.28
N LEU A 16 7.14 -3.39 1.24
CA LEU A 16 5.68 -3.31 1.35
C LEU A 16 5.12 -4.68 0.97
N ALA A 17 4.37 -5.29 1.89
CA ALA A 17 3.88 -6.64 1.71
C ALA A 17 2.35 -6.69 1.80
N GLY A 18 1.73 -7.29 0.78
CA GLY A 18 0.29 -7.52 0.76
C GLY A 18 -0.12 -8.75 1.55
N ALA A 19 -1.42 -9.04 1.53
CA ALA A 19 -2.01 -10.12 2.31
C ALA A 19 -1.57 -11.52 1.85
N HIS A 20 -1.03 -11.63 0.64
CA HIS A 20 -0.68 -12.92 0.06
C HIS A 20 0.80 -13.30 0.20
N VAL A 21 1.57 -12.51 0.92
CA VAL A 21 2.97 -12.84 1.18
C VAL A 21 3.03 -13.95 2.23
N SER A 22 3.83 -14.98 1.98
CA SER A 22 3.88 -16.13 2.90
C SER A 22 4.44 -15.73 4.26
N PRO A 23 3.92 -16.34 5.35
CA PRO A 23 4.46 -16.08 6.69
C PRO A 23 5.95 -16.40 6.83
N SER A 24 6.43 -17.42 6.10
CA SER A 24 7.85 -17.79 6.15
C SER A 24 8.73 -16.71 5.53
N THR A 25 8.28 -16.08 4.44
CA THR A 25 9.00 -14.96 3.81
C THR A 25 9.04 -13.76 4.76
N LEU A 26 7.91 -13.43 5.39
CA LEU A 26 7.87 -12.33 6.37
C LEU A 26 8.78 -12.58 7.55
N ALA A 27 8.78 -13.81 8.08
CA ALA A 27 9.65 -14.18 9.20
C ALA A 27 11.13 -14.08 8.83
N ALA A 28 11.48 -14.51 7.61
CA ALA A 28 12.85 -14.43 7.13
C ALA A 28 13.32 -12.98 6.97
N LEU A 29 12.47 -12.10 6.42
CA LEU A 29 12.78 -10.68 6.29
C LEU A 29 12.99 -10.04 7.66
N LYS A 30 12.16 -10.40 8.64
CA LYS A 30 12.30 -9.91 10.02
C LYS A 30 13.63 -10.35 10.63
N ARG A 31 14.02 -11.60 10.44
CA ARG A 31 15.32 -12.09 10.93
C ARG A 31 16.50 -11.37 10.32
N LEU A 32 16.35 -10.96 9.06
CA LEU A 32 17.38 -10.22 8.32
C LEU A 32 17.32 -8.70 8.60
N LYS A 33 16.44 -8.30 9.53
CA LYS A 33 16.26 -6.90 9.96
C LYS A 33 15.86 -5.96 8.81
N VAL A 34 15.12 -6.47 7.85
CA VAL A 34 14.55 -5.66 6.77
C VAL A 34 13.21 -5.11 7.26
N PRO A 35 13.00 -3.78 7.27
CA PRO A 35 11.71 -3.22 7.65
C PRO A 35 10.62 -3.67 6.67
N VAL A 36 9.51 -4.19 7.21
CA VAL A 36 8.38 -4.66 6.41
C VAL A 36 7.10 -4.01 6.94
N GLN A 37 6.32 -3.44 6.04
CA GLN A 37 4.98 -2.95 6.36
C GLN A 37 3.97 -3.79 5.58
N THR A 38 3.00 -4.37 6.27
CA THR A 38 1.97 -5.21 5.66
C THR A 38 0.69 -4.43 5.46
N PHE A 39 -0.06 -4.81 4.41
CA PHE A 39 -1.34 -4.19 4.06
C PHE A 39 -2.36 -5.27 3.78
N THR A 40 -3.60 -5.02 4.18
CA THR A 40 -4.75 -5.85 3.81
C THR A 40 -5.45 -5.28 2.59
N VAL A 41 -6.35 -6.05 1.98
CA VAL A 41 -7.17 -5.55 0.88
C VAL A 41 -8.18 -4.54 1.44
N PRO A 42 -8.24 -3.31 0.90
CA PRO A 42 -9.19 -2.33 1.40
C PRO A 42 -10.63 -2.71 1.01
N GLU A 43 -11.56 -2.50 1.94
CA GLU A 43 -12.97 -2.84 1.75
C GLU A 43 -13.86 -1.61 1.58
N SER A 44 -13.29 -0.41 1.62
CA SER A 44 -14.03 0.84 1.46
C SER A 44 -13.15 1.89 0.84
N VAL A 45 -13.77 2.97 0.36
CA VAL A 45 -13.04 4.14 -0.14
C VAL A 45 -12.19 4.75 0.98
N ALA A 46 -12.74 4.84 2.19
CA ALA A 46 -12.02 5.39 3.33
C ALA A 46 -10.78 4.56 3.66
N GLU A 47 -10.88 3.23 3.64
CA GLU A 47 -9.74 2.35 3.84
C GLU A 47 -8.70 2.48 2.73
N SER A 48 -9.15 2.61 1.48
CA SER A 48 -8.24 2.83 0.34
C SER A 48 -7.45 4.12 0.51
N ILE A 49 -8.11 5.20 0.92
CA ILE A 49 -7.45 6.49 1.14
C ILE A 49 -6.43 6.39 2.28
N ALA A 50 -6.81 5.75 3.39
CA ALA A 50 -5.90 5.54 4.51
C ALA A 50 -4.68 4.73 4.09
N GLN A 51 -4.89 3.70 3.27
CA GLN A 51 -3.80 2.86 2.77
C GLN A 51 -2.86 3.63 1.84
N VAL A 52 -3.40 4.44 0.93
CA VAL A 52 -2.59 5.29 0.05
C VAL A 52 -1.71 6.23 0.88
N ARG A 53 -2.27 6.85 1.92
CA ARG A 53 -1.52 7.72 2.80
C ARG A 53 -0.42 6.99 3.54
N ALA A 54 -0.72 5.79 4.04
CA ALA A 54 0.27 4.97 4.75
C ALA A 54 1.41 4.53 3.84
N ILE A 55 1.11 4.08 2.63
CA ILE A 55 2.10 3.66 1.65
C ILE A 55 2.98 4.85 1.24
N ALA A 56 2.38 6.00 0.95
CA ALA A 56 3.10 7.19 0.55
C ALA A 56 4.06 7.66 1.65
N ARG A 57 3.59 7.62 2.90
CA ARG A 57 4.43 7.98 4.06
C ARG A 57 5.59 7.00 4.21
N ALA A 58 5.31 5.70 4.10
CA ALA A 58 6.35 4.66 4.21
C ALA A 58 7.41 4.80 3.10
N ALA A 59 6.99 5.20 1.90
CA ALA A 59 7.88 5.43 0.76
C ALA A 59 8.60 6.79 0.83
N GLY A 60 8.28 7.65 1.79
CA GLY A 60 8.92 8.95 1.94
C GLY A 60 8.37 10.04 1.03
N HIS A 61 7.16 9.85 0.48
CA HIS A 61 6.53 10.80 -0.43
C HIS A 61 5.08 11.09 -0.04
N PRO A 62 4.83 11.61 1.18
CA PRO A 62 3.47 11.85 1.63
C PRO A 62 2.68 12.81 0.72
N GLU A 63 3.34 13.78 0.11
CA GLU A 63 2.71 14.73 -0.80
C GLU A 63 2.15 14.07 -2.06
N ARG A 64 2.82 13.03 -2.56
CA ARG A 64 2.34 12.26 -3.71
C ARG A 64 1.10 11.45 -3.32
N GLY A 65 1.07 10.96 -2.08
CA GLY A 65 -0.10 10.29 -1.55
C GLY A 65 -1.31 11.22 -1.49
N GLU A 66 -1.13 12.45 -1.01
CA GLU A 66 -2.21 13.42 -0.96
C GLU A 66 -2.71 13.80 -2.35
N ALA A 67 -1.84 13.92 -3.33
CA ALA A 67 -2.24 14.16 -4.72
C ALA A 67 -3.12 13.02 -5.25
N LEU A 68 -2.75 11.78 -4.98
CA LEU A 68 -3.54 10.62 -5.37
C LEU A 68 -4.88 10.57 -4.63
N VAL A 69 -4.90 10.88 -3.34
CA VAL A 69 -6.14 10.94 -2.55
C VAL A 69 -7.11 11.94 -3.16
N ARG A 70 -6.64 13.13 -3.55
CA ARG A 70 -7.51 14.12 -4.21
C ARG A 70 -8.12 13.58 -5.51
N ARG A 71 -7.35 12.82 -6.28
CA ARG A 71 -7.84 12.18 -7.51
C ARG A 71 -8.89 11.12 -7.23
N ILE A 72 -8.69 10.33 -6.20
CA ILE A 72 -9.67 9.32 -5.75
C ILE A 72 -10.96 10.01 -5.33
N GLU A 73 -10.88 11.03 -4.50
CA GLU A 73 -12.05 11.77 -4.04
C GLU A 73 -12.82 12.42 -5.18
N ALA A 74 -12.11 12.98 -6.15
CA ALA A 74 -12.74 13.56 -7.34
C ALA A 74 -13.45 12.48 -8.18
N ALA A 75 -12.85 11.33 -8.35
CA ALA A 75 -13.45 10.22 -9.09
C ALA A 75 -14.72 9.69 -8.39
N VAL A 76 -14.66 9.55 -7.05
CA VAL A 76 -15.82 9.13 -6.26
C VAL A 76 -16.95 10.15 -6.37
N ALA A 77 -16.64 11.45 -6.29
CA ALA A 77 -17.64 12.50 -6.42
C ALA A 77 -18.32 12.47 -7.79
N ARG A 78 -17.55 12.23 -8.86
CA ARG A 78 -18.12 12.08 -10.21
C ARG A 78 -19.04 10.86 -10.29
N ALA A 79 -18.61 9.72 -9.75
CA ALA A 79 -19.42 8.51 -9.76
C ALA A 79 -20.73 8.69 -9.01
N ARG A 80 -20.71 9.39 -7.88
CA ARG A 80 -21.91 9.69 -7.09
C ARG A 80 -22.87 10.60 -7.85
N ARG A 81 -22.35 11.59 -8.59
CA ARG A 81 -23.18 12.46 -9.40
C ARG A 81 -23.87 11.70 -10.54
N VAL A 82 -23.13 10.82 -11.20
CA VAL A 82 -23.71 9.98 -12.27
C VAL A 82 -24.78 9.06 -11.70
N ALA A 83 -24.54 8.41 -10.57
CA ALA A 83 -25.52 7.55 -9.93
C ALA A 83 -26.78 8.31 -9.52
N ALA A 84 -26.63 9.55 -9.07
CA ALA A 84 -27.78 10.40 -8.69
C ALA A 84 -28.66 10.80 -9.86
N GLN A 85 -28.15 10.74 -11.11
CA GLN A 85 -28.90 11.07 -12.30
C GLN A 85 -29.73 9.92 -12.85
N GLU A 86 -29.53 8.72 -12.34
CA GLU A 86 -30.30 7.53 -12.72
C GLU A 86 -31.58 7.44 -11.87
#